data_d035ddd913c05235f0b85d79891dc713
#
_entry.id   d035ddd913c05235f0b85d79891dc713
#
_cell.length_a   1.000
_cell.length_b   1.000
_cell.length_c   1.000
_cell.angle_alpha   90.00
_cell.angle_beta   90.00
_cell.angle_gamma   90.00
#
_symmetry.space_group_name_H-M   'P 1'
#
loop_
_entity.id
_entity.type
_entity.pdbx_description
1 polymer ?
#
loop_
_entity_poly.entity_id
_entity_poly.type
_entity_poly.pdbx_seq_one_letter_code
_entity_poly.pdbx_strand_id
1 'polypeptide(L)'
;MVEKTLINENDLKSRKIGMITDVGKVRTIDEDSILVADLSFGINSESEKFLLLAVADGMGGHAKGEEASKIALNTLTKTIIPELFGDTSFTELLENGIKNANQEILDYTTKNPESSGMGTTTVCALVKGNDIHLVNVGDSRAYVISNDEIRRVTKDHSYVQALIDEGKITEEEAREHPQKNVITKAVGIMESVEPDTMKLTLDNDESLLLCCDGVIAHLTDEDIHKIICNANNPQNA
;
A
#
# COMPACT_ATOMS: atom_id res chain seq x y z
N MET A 1 -19.00 33.88 -20.61
CA MET A 1 -17.59 34.23 -20.41
C MET A 1 -16.96 33.10 -19.63
N VAL A 2 -16.10 32.31 -20.24
CA VAL A 2 -15.37 31.25 -19.54
C VAL A 2 -14.14 31.93 -18.93
N GLU A 3 -14.16 32.17 -17.62
CA GLU A 3 -12.95 32.62 -16.92
C GLU A 3 -11.89 31.53 -17.02
N LYS A 4 -10.77 31.84 -17.65
CA LYS A 4 -9.58 31.02 -17.58
C LYS A 4 -9.05 31.10 -16.15
N THR A 5 -9.27 30.07 -15.34
CA THR A 5 -8.57 29.92 -14.09
C THR A 5 -7.08 29.69 -14.43
N LEU A 6 -6.25 30.73 -14.24
CA LEU A 6 -4.82 30.60 -14.30
C LEU A 6 -4.37 29.85 -13.05
N ILE A 7 -4.01 28.58 -13.20
CA ILE A 7 -3.35 27.82 -12.16
C ILE A 7 -1.95 28.44 -11.96
N ASN A 8 -1.69 28.92 -10.77
CA ASN A 8 -0.41 29.49 -10.40
C ASN A 8 0.62 28.36 -10.34
N GLU A 9 1.73 28.48 -11.10
CA GLU A 9 2.77 27.43 -11.17
C GLU A 9 3.39 27.08 -9.80
N ASN A 10 3.25 27.93 -8.79
CA ASN A 10 3.70 27.67 -7.41
C ASN A 10 2.79 26.72 -6.61
N ASP A 11 1.53 26.49 -7.03
CA ASP A 11 0.63 25.52 -6.41
C ASP A 11 0.80 24.11 -6.98
N LEU A 12 1.60 23.97 -8.02
CA LEU A 12 1.97 22.72 -8.69
C LEU A 12 3.42 22.32 -8.33
N LYS A 13 3.78 22.24 -7.07
CA LYS A 13 4.87 21.29 -6.74
C LYS A 13 4.33 19.90 -7.09
N SER A 14 4.59 19.48 -8.33
CA SER A 14 4.18 18.17 -8.81
C SER A 14 4.90 17.14 -7.94
N ARG A 15 4.13 16.38 -7.19
CA ARG A 15 4.65 15.19 -6.52
C ARG A 15 5.26 14.32 -7.60
N LYS A 16 6.49 13.88 -7.39
CA LYS A 16 7.10 12.92 -8.29
C LYS A 16 6.68 11.54 -7.81
N ILE A 17 6.12 10.75 -8.70
CA ILE A 17 5.63 9.40 -8.40
C ILE A 17 6.38 8.44 -9.33
N GLY A 18 6.83 7.32 -8.77
CA GLY A 18 7.32 6.16 -9.50
C GLY A 18 6.49 4.94 -9.11
N MET A 19 6.25 4.03 -10.05
CA MET A 19 5.60 2.75 -9.80
C MET A 19 6.17 1.70 -10.72
N ILE A 20 6.32 0.49 -10.18
CA ILE A 20 6.80 -0.68 -10.93
C ILE A 20 6.23 -1.94 -10.30
N THR A 21 5.89 -2.91 -11.11
CA THR A 21 5.68 -4.30 -10.74
C THR A 21 6.47 -5.19 -11.68
N ASP A 22 6.93 -6.33 -11.21
CA ASP A 22 7.76 -7.27 -11.99
C ASP A 22 7.49 -8.69 -11.50
N VAL A 23 7.16 -9.58 -12.45
CA VAL A 23 6.87 -10.99 -12.15
C VAL A 23 8.07 -11.75 -11.55
N GLY A 24 9.25 -11.17 -11.64
CA GLY A 24 10.50 -11.79 -11.24
C GLY A 24 10.97 -12.89 -12.20
N LYS A 25 11.97 -13.68 -11.76
CA LYS A 25 12.64 -14.67 -12.61
C LYS A 25 12.09 -16.10 -12.48
N VAL A 26 11.23 -16.34 -11.51
CA VAL A 26 10.77 -17.68 -11.13
C VAL A 26 9.30 -17.91 -11.45
N ARG A 27 8.46 -16.90 -11.17
CA ARG A 27 7.01 -16.98 -11.42
C ARG A 27 6.68 -16.74 -12.90
N THR A 28 5.52 -17.18 -13.33
CA THR A 28 4.98 -16.94 -14.69
C THR A 28 3.85 -15.91 -14.69
N ILE A 29 3.29 -15.61 -13.54
CA ILE A 29 2.19 -14.67 -13.33
C ILE A 29 2.62 -13.70 -12.23
N ASP A 30 2.39 -12.42 -12.46
CA ASP A 30 2.52 -11.39 -11.46
C ASP A 30 1.21 -11.34 -10.66
N GLU A 31 1.31 -11.69 -9.37
CA GLU A 31 0.17 -11.70 -8.45
C GLU A 31 0.04 -10.36 -7.71
N ASP A 32 1.02 -9.47 -7.86
CA ASP A 32 1.00 -8.13 -7.29
C ASP A 32 0.10 -7.19 -8.10
N SER A 33 -0.46 -6.22 -7.42
CA SER A 33 -1.20 -5.12 -8.03
C SER A 33 -0.82 -3.80 -7.38
N ILE A 34 -0.73 -2.74 -8.20
CA ILE A 34 -0.40 -1.38 -7.75
C ILE A 34 -1.53 -0.44 -8.13
N LEU A 35 -1.88 0.47 -7.22
CA LEU A 35 -2.80 1.58 -7.46
C LEU A 35 -2.08 2.91 -7.24
N VAL A 36 -2.16 3.77 -8.24
CA VAL A 36 -1.80 5.19 -8.14
C VAL A 36 -2.93 6.00 -8.73
N ALA A 37 -3.59 6.81 -7.91
CA ALA A 37 -4.62 7.74 -8.36
C ALA A 37 -4.27 9.16 -7.86
N ASP A 38 -3.79 10.00 -8.77
CA ASP A 38 -3.54 11.42 -8.51
C ASP A 38 -4.79 12.21 -8.93
N LEU A 39 -5.49 12.77 -7.94
CA LEU A 39 -6.80 13.36 -8.09
C LEU A 39 -6.73 14.86 -7.78
N SER A 40 -7.28 15.66 -8.69
CA SER A 40 -7.38 17.11 -8.53
C SER A 40 -8.81 17.55 -8.78
N PHE A 41 -9.37 18.28 -7.83
CA PHE A 41 -10.75 18.78 -7.88
C PHE A 41 -10.77 20.30 -7.71
N GLY A 42 -11.57 20.98 -8.53
CA GLY A 42 -11.84 22.40 -8.36
C GLY A 42 -13.19 22.59 -7.66
N ILE A 43 -13.18 23.09 -6.43
CA ILE A 43 -14.38 23.32 -5.63
C ILE A 43 -14.36 24.74 -5.07
N ASN A 44 -15.40 25.54 -5.36
CA ASN A 44 -15.56 26.90 -4.84
C ASN A 44 -14.33 27.81 -5.05
N SER A 45 -13.70 27.73 -6.24
CA SER A 45 -12.49 28.45 -6.60
C SER A 45 -11.21 28.00 -5.88
N GLU A 46 -11.26 26.93 -5.13
CA GLU A 46 -10.11 26.26 -4.50
C GLU A 46 -9.76 24.97 -5.23
N SER A 47 -8.51 24.55 -5.15
CA SER A 47 -8.03 23.29 -5.71
C SER A 47 -7.74 22.31 -4.57
N GLU A 48 -8.47 21.23 -4.53
CA GLU A 48 -8.22 20.10 -3.62
C GLU A 48 -7.48 18.99 -4.35
N LYS A 49 -6.40 18.47 -3.73
CA LYS A 49 -5.57 17.41 -4.30
C LYS A 49 -5.44 16.25 -3.36
N PHE A 50 -5.68 15.06 -3.88
CA PHE A 50 -5.51 13.81 -3.17
C PHE A 50 -4.64 12.87 -3.98
N LEU A 51 -3.83 12.07 -3.29
CA LEU A 51 -3.09 10.99 -3.91
C LEU A 51 -3.43 9.69 -3.14
N LEU A 52 -4.03 8.75 -3.86
CA LEU A 52 -4.32 7.41 -3.33
C LEU A 52 -3.30 6.43 -3.90
N LEU A 53 -2.55 5.80 -3.02
CA LEU A 53 -1.52 4.81 -3.34
C LEU A 53 -1.87 3.49 -2.66
N ALA A 54 -1.69 2.38 -3.35
CA ALA A 54 -1.75 1.07 -2.71
C ALA A 54 -0.87 0.05 -3.43
N VAL A 55 -0.37 -0.90 -2.64
CA VAL A 55 0.28 -2.13 -3.09
C VAL A 55 -0.48 -3.29 -2.47
N ALA A 56 -0.77 -4.31 -3.28
CA ALA A 56 -1.45 -5.51 -2.88
C ALA A 56 -0.70 -6.72 -3.45
N ASP A 57 -0.15 -7.58 -2.57
CA ASP A 57 0.53 -8.82 -2.92
C ASP A 57 -0.46 -9.98 -2.80
N GLY A 58 -0.80 -10.55 -3.94
CA GLY A 58 -1.81 -11.58 -4.03
C GLY A 58 -1.27 -12.97 -3.72
N MET A 59 -2.04 -13.74 -2.99
CA MET A 59 -1.71 -15.12 -2.63
C MET A 59 -2.84 -16.09 -2.94
N GLY A 60 -2.52 -17.36 -3.24
CA GLY A 60 -3.54 -18.39 -3.46
C GLY A 60 -3.22 -19.41 -4.56
N GLY A 61 -2.08 -19.32 -5.21
CA GLY A 61 -1.62 -20.22 -6.28
C GLY A 61 -2.53 -20.25 -7.54
N HIS A 62 -1.96 -20.57 -8.71
CA HIS A 62 -2.70 -20.73 -9.99
C HIS A 62 -3.54 -19.50 -10.40
N ALA A 63 -2.95 -18.30 -10.48
CA ALA A 63 -3.60 -17.02 -10.86
C ALA A 63 -4.69 -16.50 -9.91
N LYS A 64 -4.85 -17.09 -8.74
CA LYS A 64 -5.86 -16.67 -7.77
C LYS A 64 -5.41 -15.48 -6.94
N GLY A 65 -4.10 -15.35 -6.70
CA GLY A 65 -3.50 -14.19 -6.05
C GLY A 65 -3.69 -12.92 -6.89
N GLU A 66 -3.46 -13.00 -8.22
CA GLU A 66 -3.69 -11.89 -9.16
C GLU A 66 -5.13 -11.37 -9.09
N GLU A 67 -6.12 -12.27 -9.00
CA GLU A 67 -7.52 -11.88 -8.91
C GLU A 67 -7.83 -11.23 -7.56
N ALA A 68 -7.28 -11.75 -6.45
CA ALA A 68 -7.48 -11.20 -5.12
C ALA A 68 -6.91 -9.78 -4.99
N SER A 69 -5.67 -9.55 -5.44
CA SER A 69 -5.04 -8.23 -5.41
C SER A 69 -5.79 -7.21 -6.29
N LYS A 70 -6.28 -7.61 -7.47
CA LYS A 70 -7.11 -6.78 -8.34
C LYS A 70 -8.46 -6.41 -7.71
N ILE A 71 -9.16 -7.38 -7.12
CA ILE A 71 -10.45 -7.13 -6.43
C ILE A 71 -10.21 -6.13 -5.29
N ALA A 72 -9.16 -6.31 -4.50
CA ALA A 72 -8.85 -5.42 -3.39
C ALA A 72 -8.65 -3.97 -3.86
N LEU A 73 -7.76 -3.72 -4.83
CA LEU A 73 -7.49 -2.36 -5.30
C LEU A 73 -8.68 -1.71 -6.02
N ASN A 74 -9.45 -2.48 -6.78
CA ASN A 74 -10.68 -1.99 -7.40
C ASN A 74 -11.73 -1.59 -6.35
N THR A 75 -11.87 -2.37 -5.28
CA THR A 75 -12.83 -2.07 -4.20
C THR A 75 -12.37 -0.87 -3.39
N LEU A 76 -11.08 -0.74 -3.07
CA LEU A 76 -10.52 0.45 -2.44
C LEU A 76 -10.85 1.71 -3.25
N THR A 77 -10.60 1.67 -4.57
CA THR A 77 -10.89 2.80 -5.47
C THR A 77 -12.36 3.20 -5.44
N LYS A 78 -13.27 2.22 -5.53
CA LYS A 78 -14.73 2.44 -5.53
C LYS A 78 -15.27 2.92 -4.19
N THR A 79 -14.64 2.53 -3.09
CA THR A 79 -15.06 2.93 -1.74
C THR A 79 -14.52 4.31 -1.38
N ILE A 80 -13.24 4.59 -1.68
CA ILE A 80 -12.55 5.77 -1.16
C ILE A 80 -12.83 7.01 -2.01
N ILE A 81 -12.68 6.92 -3.33
CA ILE A 81 -12.73 8.10 -4.20
C ILE A 81 -14.07 8.85 -4.13
N PRO A 82 -15.23 8.20 -4.15
CA PRO A 82 -16.53 8.91 -4.07
C PRO A 82 -16.74 9.65 -2.73
N GLU A 83 -16.11 9.20 -1.67
CA GLU A 83 -16.30 9.69 -0.30
C GLU A 83 -15.24 10.70 0.16
N LEU A 84 -14.31 11.12 -0.73
CA LEU A 84 -13.23 12.05 -0.39
C LEU A 84 -13.70 13.41 0.16
N PHE A 85 -14.93 13.79 -0.13
CA PHE A 85 -15.57 15.04 0.32
C PHE A 85 -16.73 14.80 1.29
N GLY A 86 -16.91 13.56 1.73
CA GLY A 86 -17.90 13.20 2.75
C GLY A 86 -17.46 13.61 4.16
N ASP A 87 -18.30 13.31 5.14
CA ASP A 87 -18.04 13.60 6.55
C ASP A 87 -17.17 12.54 7.24
N THR A 88 -16.90 11.41 6.57
CA THR A 88 -16.09 10.30 7.10
C THR A 88 -14.62 10.69 7.18
N SER A 89 -13.95 10.40 8.29
CA SER A 89 -12.52 10.65 8.40
C SER A 89 -11.72 9.78 7.42
N PHE A 90 -10.58 10.28 6.93
CA PHE A 90 -9.76 9.52 5.96
C PHE A 90 -9.26 8.18 6.52
N THR A 91 -8.99 8.09 7.82
CA THR A 91 -8.64 6.83 8.47
C THR A 91 -9.79 5.83 8.39
N GLU A 92 -10.99 6.24 8.81
CA GLU A 92 -12.18 5.41 8.75
C GLU A 92 -12.55 5.04 7.29
N LEU A 93 -12.34 5.95 6.36
CA LEU A 93 -12.58 5.71 4.94
C LEU A 93 -11.66 4.61 4.39
N LEU A 94 -10.38 4.62 4.78
CA LEU A 94 -9.42 3.57 4.44
C LEU A 94 -9.77 2.23 5.10
N GLU A 95 -10.16 2.24 6.38
CA GLU A 95 -10.61 1.03 7.08
C GLU A 95 -11.83 0.41 6.40
N ASN A 96 -12.81 1.22 6.05
CA ASN A 96 -14.01 0.78 5.32
C ASN A 96 -13.63 0.21 3.94
N GLY A 97 -12.66 0.82 3.26
CA GLY A 97 -12.12 0.32 2.01
C GLY A 97 -11.56 -1.10 2.13
N ILE A 98 -10.76 -1.36 3.17
CA ILE A 98 -10.21 -2.69 3.45
C ILE A 98 -11.31 -3.70 3.83
N LYS A 99 -12.26 -3.31 4.69
CA LYS A 99 -13.37 -4.19 5.10
C LYS A 99 -14.26 -4.58 3.91
N ASN A 100 -14.54 -3.62 3.03
CA ASN A 100 -15.28 -3.87 1.79
C ASN A 100 -14.49 -4.78 0.84
N ALA A 101 -13.18 -4.55 0.69
CA ALA A 101 -12.32 -5.41 -0.13
C ALA A 101 -12.30 -6.86 0.39
N ASN A 102 -12.23 -7.03 1.71
CA ASN A 102 -12.32 -8.35 2.35
C ASN A 102 -13.63 -9.05 1.99
N GLN A 103 -14.75 -8.36 2.11
CA GLN A 103 -16.06 -8.93 1.80
C GLN A 103 -16.18 -9.28 0.31
N GLU A 104 -15.74 -8.42 -0.60
CA GLU A 104 -15.79 -8.69 -2.05
C GLU A 104 -14.96 -9.93 -2.45
N ILE A 105 -13.78 -10.13 -1.84
CA ILE A 105 -12.98 -11.34 -2.08
C ILE A 105 -13.70 -12.58 -1.55
N LEU A 106 -14.28 -12.54 -0.35
CA LEU A 106 -15.06 -13.64 0.23
C LEU A 106 -16.30 -13.97 -0.63
N ASP A 107 -17.01 -12.95 -1.10
CA ASP A 107 -18.16 -13.13 -1.98
C ASP A 107 -17.76 -13.74 -3.33
N TYR A 108 -16.60 -13.33 -3.85
CA TYR A 108 -16.04 -13.93 -5.07
C TYR A 108 -15.71 -15.41 -4.88
N THR A 109 -15.04 -15.78 -3.78
CA THR A 109 -14.70 -17.18 -3.50
C THR A 109 -15.94 -18.05 -3.28
N THR A 110 -16.99 -17.49 -2.71
CA THR A 110 -18.28 -18.19 -2.55
C THR A 110 -18.93 -18.52 -3.90
N LYS A 111 -18.82 -17.62 -4.87
CA LYS A 111 -19.35 -17.81 -6.24
C LYS A 111 -18.42 -18.66 -7.11
N ASN A 112 -17.13 -18.71 -6.78
CA ASN A 112 -16.07 -19.41 -7.52
C ASN A 112 -15.29 -20.32 -6.56
N PRO A 113 -15.81 -21.51 -6.22
CA PRO A 113 -15.20 -22.39 -5.21
C PRO A 113 -13.76 -22.81 -5.50
N GLU A 114 -13.36 -22.83 -6.78
CA GLU A 114 -11.97 -23.08 -7.21
C GLU A 114 -11.01 -21.98 -6.74
N SER A 115 -11.51 -20.82 -6.37
CA SER A 115 -10.74 -19.68 -5.84
C SER A 115 -10.68 -19.67 -4.31
N SER A 116 -11.17 -20.74 -3.65
CA SER A 116 -11.12 -20.86 -2.19
C SER A 116 -9.70 -20.70 -1.66
N GLY A 117 -9.54 -19.88 -0.62
CA GLY A 117 -8.25 -19.61 0.02
C GLY A 117 -7.39 -18.56 -0.70
N MET A 118 -7.90 -17.88 -1.73
CA MET A 118 -7.24 -16.71 -2.25
C MET A 118 -7.36 -15.52 -1.29
N GLY A 119 -6.37 -14.69 -1.28
CA GLY A 119 -6.34 -13.47 -0.48
C GLY A 119 -5.23 -12.54 -0.95
N THR A 120 -5.05 -11.45 -0.26
CA THR A 120 -3.98 -10.51 -0.59
C THR A 120 -3.52 -9.74 0.64
N THR A 121 -2.24 -9.39 0.70
CA THR A 121 -1.80 -8.29 1.57
C THR A 121 -2.30 -6.97 0.99
N THR A 122 -2.33 -5.93 1.76
CA THR A 122 -2.65 -4.60 1.25
C THR A 122 -2.06 -3.53 2.15
N VAL A 123 -1.21 -2.68 1.60
CA VAL A 123 -0.79 -1.42 2.20
C VAL A 123 -1.33 -0.28 1.34
N CYS A 124 -2.07 0.65 1.96
CA CYS A 124 -2.74 1.74 1.24
C CYS A 124 -2.54 3.07 1.97
N ALA A 125 -2.25 4.12 1.21
CA ALA A 125 -2.06 5.47 1.72
C ALA A 125 -2.94 6.47 0.97
N LEU A 126 -3.64 7.32 1.72
CA LEU A 126 -4.35 8.50 1.22
C LEU A 126 -3.60 9.74 1.70
N VAL A 127 -3.15 10.55 0.74
CA VAL A 127 -2.33 11.74 0.98
C VAL A 127 -3.10 13.00 0.60
N LYS A 128 -3.22 13.93 1.55
CA LYS A 128 -3.74 15.28 1.33
C LYS A 128 -2.72 16.31 1.85
N GLY A 129 -2.18 17.14 0.98
CA GLY A 129 -1.03 18.00 1.38
C GLY A 129 0.15 17.14 1.84
N ASN A 130 0.65 17.39 3.02
CA ASN A 130 1.71 16.59 3.64
C ASN A 130 1.17 15.51 4.58
N ASP A 131 -0.13 15.52 4.87
CA ASP A 131 -0.76 14.53 5.75
C ASP A 131 -1.00 13.22 5.01
N ILE A 132 -0.62 12.12 5.65
CA ILE A 132 -0.79 10.76 5.15
C ILE A 132 -1.63 9.98 6.15
N HIS A 133 -2.70 9.39 5.65
CA HIS A 133 -3.44 8.33 6.33
C HIS A 133 -3.09 7.02 5.67
N LEU A 134 -2.73 6.02 6.46
CA LEU A 134 -2.23 4.75 5.97
C LEU A 134 -2.93 3.60 6.69
N VAL A 135 -3.22 2.54 5.94
CA VAL A 135 -3.69 1.27 6.48
C VAL A 135 -2.81 0.13 5.98
N ASN A 136 -2.65 -0.90 6.81
CA ASN A 136 -1.89 -2.09 6.48
C ASN A 136 -2.60 -3.37 6.92
N VAL A 137 -2.61 -4.37 6.03
CA VAL A 137 -2.96 -5.77 6.30
C VAL A 137 -1.97 -6.67 5.58
N GLY A 138 -1.22 -7.47 6.31
CA GLY A 138 -0.19 -8.35 5.76
C GLY A 138 1.22 -7.88 6.09
N ASP A 139 2.19 -8.29 5.28
CA ASP A 139 3.62 -8.03 5.40
C ASP A 139 4.17 -7.13 4.29
N SER A 140 3.31 -6.58 3.44
CA SER A 140 3.66 -5.42 2.61
C SER A 140 3.96 -4.22 3.51
N ARG A 141 4.91 -3.40 3.11
CA ARG A 141 5.47 -2.36 3.99
C ARG A 141 5.32 -0.96 3.44
N ALA A 142 5.28 0.00 4.36
CA ALA A 142 5.45 1.43 4.10
C ALA A 142 6.68 1.95 4.84
N TYR A 143 7.46 2.78 4.14
CA TYR A 143 8.63 3.47 4.70
C TYR A 143 8.53 4.96 4.45
N VAL A 144 9.03 5.74 5.41
CA VAL A 144 9.37 7.16 5.22
C VAL A 144 10.88 7.26 5.11
N ILE A 145 11.35 7.95 4.09
CA ILE A 145 12.76 8.03 3.72
C ILE A 145 13.15 9.50 3.56
N SER A 146 14.12 9.95 4.33
CA SER A 146 14.82 11.22 4.19
C SER A 146 16.23 11.00 3.64
N ASN A 147 17.01 12.08 3.50
CA ASN A 147 18.43 11.94 3.14
C ASN A 147 19.26 11.22 4.22
N ASP A 148 18.85 11.32 5.47
CA ASP A 148 19.64 10.87 6.63
C ASP A 148 19.18 9.50 7.14
N GLU A 149 17.92 9.12 6.95
CA GLU A 149 17.37 7.89 7.51
C GLU A 149 16.25 7.26 6.67
N ILE A 150 16.06 5.97 6.87
CA ILE A 150 14.89 5.21 6.47
C ILE A 150 14.17 4.72 7.72
N ARG A 151 12.85 4.89 7.75
CA ARG A 151 12.02 4.48 8.86
C ARG A 151 10.83 3.67 8.36
N ARG A 152 10.75 2.40 8.76
CA ARG A 152 9.58 1.56 8.52
C ARG A 152 8.40 2.10 9.34
N VAL A 153 7.28 2.31 8.69
CA VAL A 153 6.04 2.86 9.29
C VAL A 153 5.07 1.74 9.67
N THR A 154 5.01 0.69 8.85
CA THR A 154 4.14 -0.47 9.08
C THR A 154 4.81 -1.52 9.94
N LYS A 155 3.97 -2.35 10.57
CA LYS A 155 4.39 -3.57 11.25
C LYS A 155 3.84 -4.78 10.51
N ASP A 156 4.67 -5.77 10.26
CA ASP A 156 4.27 -6.93 9.48
C ASP A 156 3.28 -7.81 10.25
N HIS A 157 2.25 -8.28 9.61
CA HIS A 157 1.40 -9.34 10.12
C HIS A 157 1.95 -10.70 9.69
N SER A 158 3.09 -11.08 10.26
CA SER A 158 3.78 -12.32 9.97
C SER A 158 4.12 -13.10 11.24
N TYR A 159 4.35 -14.41 11.07
CA TYR A 159 4.76 -15.27 12.19
C TYR A 159 6.08 -14.82 12.79
N VAL A 160 7.04 -14.47 11.95
CA VAL A 160 8.37 -14.03 12.44
C VAL A 160 8.30 -12.70 13.17
N GLN A 161 7.42 -11.77 12.76
CA GLN A 161 7.20 -10.53 13.48
C GLN A 161 6.64 -10.79 14.90
N ALA A 162 5.73 -11.74 15.04
CA ALA A 162 5.23 -12.13 16.36
C ALA A 162 6.36 -12.68 17.27
N LEU A 163 7.30 -13.45 16.70
CA LEU A 163 8.47 -13.95 17.44
C LEU A 163 9.42 -12.82 17.85
N ILE A 164 9.61 -11.82 16.99
CA ILE A 164 10.40 -10.61 17.32
C ILE A 164 9.75 -9.84 18.47
N ASP A 165 8.43 -9.62 18.41
CA ASP A 165 7.67 -8.92 19.44
C ASP A 165 7.76 -9.61 20.80
N GLU A 166 7.79 -10.93 20.81
CA GLU A 166 7.98 -11.75 22.02
C GLU A 166 9.44 -11.82 22.49
N GLY A 167 10.37 -11.20 21.75
CA GLY A 167 11.81 -11.23 22.06
C GLY A 167 12.46 -12.60 21.88
N LYS A 168 11.85 -13.48 21.06
CA LYS A 168 12.34 -14.85 20.83
C LYS A 168 13.41 -14.92 19.75
N ILE A 169 13.36 -14.01 18.77
CA ILE A 169 14.34 -13.89 17.68
C ILE A 169 14.62 -12.42 17.39
N THR A 170 15.79 -12.14 16.79
CA THR A 170 16.13 -10.81 16.26
C THR A 170 15.59 -10.61 14.85
N GLU A 171 15.68 -9.38 14.32
CA GLU A 171 15.31 -9.10 12.92
C GLU A 171 16.21 -9.84 11.93
N GLU A 172 17.50 -10.01 12.25
CA GLU A 172 18.45 -10.78 11.44
C GLU A 172 18.05 -12.27 11.39
N GLU A 173 17.74 -12.85 12.54
CA GLU A 173 17.28 -14.25 12.63
C GLU A 173 15.95 -14.46 11.89
N ALA A 174 15.06 -13.47 11.90
CA ALA A 174 13.80 -13.53 11.18
C ALA A 174 13.98 -13.64 9.66
N ARG A 175 15.01 -12.99 9.09
CA ARG A 175 15.32 -13.05 7.64
C ARG A 175 15.69 -14.44 7.17
N GLU A 176 16.31 -15.25 8.04
CA GLU A 176 16.76 -16.63 7.76
C GLU A 176 15.76 -17.69 8.27
N HIS A 177 14.69 -17.26 8.93
CA HIS A 177 13.75 -18.18 9.56
C HIS A 177 12.99 -19.03 8.53
N PRO A 178 12.82 -20.36 8.75
CA PRO A 178 12.11 -21.24 7.82
C PRO A 178 10.66 -20.84 7.52
N GLN A 179 10.02 -20.12 8.44
CA GLN A 179 8.63 -19.65 8.32
C GLN A 179 8.54 -18.14 8.09
N LYS A 180 9.56 -17.50 7.51
CA LYS A 180 9.60 -16.05 7.26
C LYS A 180 8.47 -15.55 6.36
N ASN A 181 7.96 -16.40 5.46
CA ASN A 181 6.88 -16.06 4.53
C ASN A 181 5.49 -16.44 5.07
N VAL A 182 5.36 -16.80 6.36
CA VAL A 182 4.06 -17.13 6.95
C VAL A 182 3.41 -15.85 7.46
N ILE A 183 2.39 -15.39 6.72
CA ILE A 183 1.57 -14.24 7.14
C ILE A 183 0.45 -14.70 8.09
N THR A 184 0.09 -13.83 9.01
CA THR A 184 -0.93 -14.11 10.06
C THR A 184 -2.25 -13.36 9.81
N LYS A 185 -2.24 -12.37 8.91
CA LYS A 185 -3.42 -11.58 8.56
C LYS A 185 -3.37 -11.20 7.07
N ALA A 186 -4.49 -11.40 6.35
CA ALA A 186 -4.64 -11.03 4.95
C ALA A 186 -6.10 -10.66 4.64
N VAL A 187 -6.30 -9.88 3.60
CA VAL A 187 -7.61 -9.50 3.07
C VAL A 187 -8.17 -10.67 2.26
N GLY A 188 -9.43 -11.03 2.51
CA GLY A 188 -10.14 -12.12 1.80
C GLY A 188 -10.01 -13.51 2.41
N ILE A 189 -9.34 -13.66 3.57
CA ILE A 189 -9.14 -14.96 4.23
C ILE A 189 -10.07 -15.15 5.43
N MET A 190 -10.31 -14.12 6.21
CA MET A 190 -11.11 -14.19 7.44
C MET A 190 -12.45 -13.45 7.25
N GLU A 191 -13.49 -13.90 7.96
CA GLU A 191 -14.82 -13.26 7.92
C GLU A 191 -14.75 -11.75 8.23
N SER A 192 -13.85 -11.35 9.11
CA SER A 192 -13.57 -9.96 9.41
C SER A 192 -12.07 -9.69 9.43
N VAL A 193 -11.68 -8.51 8.97
CA VAL A 193 -10.31 -8.03 9.00
C VAL A 193 -10.27 -6.65 9.66
N GLU A 194 -9.39 -6.51 10.65
CA GLU A 194 -9.09 -5.21 11.26
C GLU A 194 -7.71 -4.76 10.78
N PRO A 195 -7.64 -3.71 9.94
CA PRO A 195 -6.36 -3.20 9.48
C PRO A 195 -5.65 -2.42 10.58
N ASP A 196 -4.33 -2.39 10.55
CA ASP A 196 -3.56 -1.43 11.32
C ASP A 196 -3.64 -0.07 10.63
N THR A 197 -3.87 0.99 11.40
CA THR A 197 -4.00 2.35 10.88
C THR A 197 -2.92 3.25 11.44
N MET A 198 -2.42 4.14 10.60
CA MET A 198 -1.38 5.11 10.98
C MET A 198 -1.69 6.47 10.35
N LYS A 199 -1.32 7.51 11.07
CA LYS A 199 -1.35 8.88 10.58
C LYS A 199 0.01 9.52 10.78
N LEU A 200 0.54 10.13 9.73
CA LEU A 200 1.82 10.83 9.76
C LEU A 200 1.79 12.04 8.84
N THR A 201 2.74 12.93 9.01
CA THR A 201 2.96 14.08 8.12
C THR A 201 4.36 13.96 7.56
N LEU A 202 4.53 14.11 6.24
CA LEU A 202 5.84 14.14 5.59
C LEU A 202 6.43 15.54 5.62
N ASP A 203 7.72 15.62 5.89
CA ASP A 203 8.52 16.82 5.63
C ASP A 203 8.81 16.96 4.13
N ASN A 204 9.25 18.16 3.71
CA ASN A 204 9.41 18.49 2.27
C ASN A 204 10.49 17.65 1.56
N ASP A 205 11.43 17.10 2.30
CA ASP A 205 12.56 16.29 1.82
C ASP A 205 12.37 14.78 2.06
N GLU A 206 11.21 14.39 2.60
CA GLU A 206 10.87 13.00 2.80
C GLU A 206 10.11 12.40 1.62
N SER A 207 10.31 11.11 1.43
CA SER A 207 9.62 10.27 0.45
C SER A 207 8.84 9.17 1.16
N LEU A 208 7.67 8.79 0.61
CA LEU A 208 6.92 7.61 1.01
C LEU A 208 7.19 6.49 0.00
N LEU A 209 7.60 5.32 0.49
CA LEU A 209 7.69 4.08 -0.28
C LEU A 209 6.63 3.10 0.22
N LEU A 210 5.87 2.50 -0.69
CA LEU A 210 5.06 1.31 -0.44
C LEU A 210 5.63 0.16 -1.25
N CYS A 211 5.82 -1.01 -0.64
CA CYS A 211 6.37 -2.18 -1.34
C CYS A 211 5.81 -3.50 -0.79
N CYS A 212 5.80 -4.53 -1.64
CA CYS A 212 5.53 -5.92 -1.24
C CYS A 212 6.80 -6.62 -0.73
N ASP A 213 6.65 -7.88 -0.36
CA ASP A 213 7.74 -8.73 0.16
C ASP A 213 8.85 -8.97 -0.87
N GLY A 214 8.55 -8.93 -2.18
CA GLY A 214 9.53 -9.10 -3.25
C GLY A 214 10.70 -8.12 -3.17
N VAL A 215 10.49 -6.90 -2.65
CA VAL A 215 11.57 -5.92 -2.43
C VAL A 215 12.39 -6.28 -1.19
N ILE A 216 11.71 -6.50 -0.07
CA ILE A 216 12.36 -6.68 1.24
C ILE A 216 12.98 -8.06 1.44
N ALA A 217 12.60 -9.05 0.61
CA ALA A 217 13.22 -10.36 0.62
C ALA A 217 14.68 -10.33 0.12
N HIS A 218 15.05 -9.31 -0.67
CA HIS A 218 16.33 -9.21 -1.35
C HIS A 218 17.15 -7.98 -0.95
N LEU A 219 16.51 -6.92 -0.45
CA LEU A 219 17.17 -5.68 -0.04
C LEU A 219 17.05 -5.47 1.46
N THR A 220 18.09 -4.92 2.05
CA THR A 220 18.06 -4.41 3.42
C THR A 220 17.47 -2.99 3.41
N ASP A 221 17.03 -2.51 4.57
CA ASP A 221 16.57 -1.12 4.69
C ASP A 221 17.65 -0.12 4.27
N GLU A 222 18.94 -0.42 4.57
CA GLU A 222 20.08 0.39 4.11
C GLU A 222 20.23 0.38 2.58
N ASP A 223 19.99 -0.76 1.91
CA ASP A 223 20.06 -0.85 0.46
C ASP A 223 18.93 -0.03 -0.17
N ILE A 224 17.72 -0.15 0.35
CA ILE A 224 16.55 0.64 -0.09
C ILE A 224 16.85 2.14 0.07
N HIS A 225 17.36 2.55 1.23
CA HIS A 225 17.74 3.94 1.49
C HIS A 225 18.75 4.46 0.47
N LYS A 226 19.84 3.71 0.24
CA LYS A 226 20.87 4.08 -0.74
C LYS A 226 20.33 4.20 -2.15
N ILE A 227 19.45 3.28 -2.58
CA ILE A 227 18.86 3.29 -3.93
C ILE A 227 18.01 4.55 -4.10
N ILE A 228 17.10 4.82 -3.15
CA ILE A 228 16.17 5.95 -3.25
C ILE A 228 16.90 7.29 -3.17
N CYS A 229 17.84 7.46 -2.25
CA CYS A 229 18.59 8.72 -2.11
C CYS A 229 19.50 9.02 -3.33
N ASN A 230 19.97 8.00 -4.04
CA ASN A 230 20.80 8.17 -5.23
C ASN A 230 19.99 8.28 -6.53
N ALA A 231 18.69 8.04 -6.51
CA ALA A 231 17.86 8.12 -7.69
C ALA A 231 17.56 9.58 -8.09
N ASN A 232 17.63 9.86 -9.38
CA ASN A 232 17.32 11.20 -9.90
C ASN A 232 15.81 11.53 -9.84
N ASN A 233 14.98 10.52 -9.82
CA ASN A 233 13.53 10.61 -9.68
C ASN A 233 12.97 9.25 -9.19
N PRO A 234 11.73 9.20 -8.63
CA PRO A 234 11.14 7.98 -8.09
C PRO A 234 10.99 6.82 -9.08
N GLN A 235 10.83 7.11 -10.40
CA GLN A 235 10.69 6.05 -11.41
C GLN A 235 12.02 5.34 -11.70
N ASN A 236 13.15 5.93 -11.32
CA ASN A 236 14.49 5.37 -11.53
C ASN A 236 15.07 4.74 -10.25
N ALA A 237 14.34 4.82 -9.15
CA ALA A 237 14.66 4.14 -7.91
C ALA A 237 14.12 2.71 -7.95
#